data_4f837824abc6a232d02f56c62049180d
#
_entry.id   4f837824abc6a232d02f56c62049180d
#
_cell.length_a   1.000
_cell.length_b   1.000
_cell.length_c   1.000
_cell.angle_alpha   90.00
_cell.angle_beta   90.00
_cell.angle_gamma   90.00
#
_symmetry.space_group_name_H-M   'P 1'
#
loop_
_entity.id
_entity.type
_entity.pdbx_description
1 polymer ?
#
loop_
_entity_poly.entity_id
_entity_poly.type
_entity_poly.pdbx_seq_one_letter_code
_entity_poly.pdbx_strand_id
1 'polypeptide(L)'
;FPVEAEVGEDWVERLSATGSFRLPITPPPLQNHGNLIVSVNRITGWLRDKAEALGVDVYPGFAVAAVRYAKDGETVIGVQTRDAGINAAGEKKSTFEPGMNVSAPVTVFAEGTRGSLTKGLIRKLDLDKGKKHQLYETGVKEIWEVPEEIGKEFLGKVKHTMGAPLGNNGYGGGWIYGLSNNRLSIGYVIGLDHKNPTLDPHALFVEWKQHPAIAKHLAGGKVVRYGAKTIPGGGYWALPKFYGAGF
;
A
#
# COMPACT_ATOMS: atom_id res chain seq x y z
N PHE A 1 16.21 -2.11 -13.92
CA PHE A 1 15.32 -1.65 -12.84
C PHE A 1 14.35 -0.61 -13.39
N PRO A 2 13.03 -0.78 -13.26
CA PRO A 2 12.02 0.11 -13.85
C PRO A 2 11.86 1.39 -13.02
N VAL A 3 12.48 2.48 -13.46
CA VAL A 3 12.35 3.83 -12.89
C VAL A 3 11.34 4.63 -13.69
N GLU A 4 10.51 5.43 -13.02
CA GLU A 4 9.60 6.40 -13.65
C GLU A 4 10.29 7.76 -13.81
N ALA A 5 10.93 8.25 -12.74
CA ALA A 5 11.71 9.48 -12.72
C ALA A 5 12.63 9.51 -11.50
N GLU A 6 13.64 10.37 -11.52
CA GLU A 6 14.39 10.79 -10.35
C GLU A 6 13.77 12.06 -9.76
N VAL A 7 13.73 12.17 -8.42
CA VAL A 7 13.15 13.33 -7.74
C VAL A 7 14.14 14.48 -7.75
N GLY A 8 13.85 15.51 -8.55
CA GLY A 8 14.59 16.77 -8.61
C GLY A 8 14.02 17.84 -7.70
N GLU A 9 12.73 17.79 -7.39
CA GLU A 9 12.08 18.77 -6.51
C GLU A 9 11.03 18.10 -5.62
N ASP A 10 11.04 18.43 -4.33
CA ASP A 10 9.99 18.04 -3.40
C ASP A 10 9.60 19.21 -2.51
N TRP A 11 8.33 19.24 -2.10
CA TRP A 11 7.84 20.28 -1.18
C TRP A 11 6.56 19.86 -0.45
N VAL A 12 6.26 20.60 0.61
CA VAL A 12 5.03 20.44 1.38
C VAL A 12 4.22 21.74 1.32
N GLU A 13 2.92 21.62 1.05
CA GLU A 13 1.97 22.72 1.17
C GLU A 13 0.97 22.48 2.29
N ARG A 14 0.71 23.53 3.08
CA ARG A 14 -0.42 23.55 3.99
C ARG A 14 -1.63 24.15 3.27
N LEU A 15 -2.72 23.39 3.23
CA LEU A 15 -3.99 23.84 2.66
C LEU A 15 -4.89 24.44 3.73
N SER A 16 -5.49 25.59 3.44
CA SER A 16 -6.66 26.13 4.13
C SER A 16 -7.91 25.73 3.37
N ALA A 17 -9.08 26.30 3.65
CA ALA A 17 -10.31 25.96 2.90
C ALA A 17 -10.20 26.31 1.40
N THR A 18 -9.51 27.40 1.04
CA THR A 18 -9.45 27.90 -0.35
C THR A 18 -8.04 28.28 -0.82
N GLY A 19 -7.08 28.36 0.08
CA GLY A 19 -5.72 28.78 -0.23
C GLY A 19 -4.67 27.74 0.15
N SER A 20 -3.45 27.92 -0.32
CA SER A 20 -2.31 27.07 0.04
C SER A 20 -1.10 27.92 0.39
N PHE A 21 -0.27 27.37 1.26
CA PHE A 21 1.01 27.97 1.65
C PHE A 21 2.08 26.89 1.58
N ARG A 22 3.12 27.12 0.78
CA ARG A 22 4.30 26.25 0.72
C ARG A 22 5.14 26.43 1.99
N LEU A 23 5.46 25.35 2.67
CA LEU A 23 6.35 25.39 3.83
C LEU A 23 7.76 25.80 3.38
N PRO A 24 8.46 26.64 4.15
CA PRO A 24 9.82 27.10 3.81
C PRO A 24 10.85 25.96 3.86
N ILE A 25 10.56 24.90 4.61
CA ILE A 25 11.42 23.72 4.76
C ILE A 25 10.55 22.46 4.64
N THR A 26 10.97 21.53 3.80
CA THR A 26 10.38 20.18 3.74
C THR A 26 10.85 19.41 4.98
N PRO A 27 9.92 18.87 5.81
CA PRO A 27 10.29 18.05 6.97
C PRO A 27 11.17 16.86 6.56
N PRO A 28 12.21 16.49 7.36
CA PRO A 28 13.15 15.44 6.97
C PRO A 28 12.53 14.13 6.52
N PRO A 29 11.44 13.60 7.14
CA PRO A 29 10.80 12.37 6.68
C PRO A 29 10.13 12.46 5.30
N LEU A 30 9.91 13.69 4.80
CA LEU A 30 9.28 13.96 3.50
C LEU A 30 10.27 14.46 2.44
N GLN A 31 11.56 14.50 2.77
CA GLN A 31 12.61 14.87 1.81
C GLN A 31 12.89 13.70 0.87
N ASN A 32 12.69 13.92 -0.43
CA ASN A 32 12.82 12.89 -1.46
C ASN A 32 13.84 13.24 -2.55
N HIS A 33 14.53 14.36 -2.47
CA HIS A 33 15.50 14.77 -3.47
C HIS A 33 16.55 13.68 -3.71
N GLY A 34 16.79 13.33 -4.98
CA GLY A 34 17.69 12.24 -5.38
C GLY A 34 17.09 10.82 -5.22
N ASN A 35 15.91 10.67 -4.67
CA ASN A 35 15.21 9.38 -4.63
C ASN A 35 14.59 9.05 -6.01
N LEU A 36 14.29 7.77 -6.23
CA LEU A 36 13.66 7.32 -7.45
C LEU A 36 12.14 7.17 -7.27
N ILE A 37 11.38 7.76 -8.18
CA ILE A 37 9.95 7.48 -8.31
C ILE A 37 9.80 6.18 -9.10
N VAL A 38 9.04 5.25 -8.53
CA VAL A 38 8.89 3.91 -9.09
C VAL A 38 7.44 3.43 -9.01
N SER A 39 7.04 2.59 -9.94
CA SER A 39 5.79 1.84 -9.85
C SER A 39 6.05 0.49 -9.17
N VAL A 40 5.46 0.27 -7.98
CA VAL A 40 5.58 -1.01 -7.24
C VAL A 40 5.11 -2.18 -8.11
N ASN A 41 4.07 -2.00 -8.90
CA ASN A 41 3.58 -3.03 -9.83
C ASN A 41 4.63 -3.42 -10.88
N ARG A 42 5.33 -2.44 -11.47
CA ARG A 42 6.40 -2.70 -12.44
C ARG A 42 7.62 -3.34 -11.80
N ILE A 43 7.99 -2.90 -10.58
CA ILE A 43 9.07 -3.53 -9.81
C ILE A 43 8.75 -4.98 -9.49
N THR A 44 7.52 -5.26 -9.04
CA THR A 44 7.10 -6.63 -8.73
C THR A 44 7.20 -7.55 -9.94
N GLY A 45 6.75 -7.08 -11.12
CA GLY A 45 6.93 -7.81 -12.39
C GLY A 45 8.41 -8.07 -12.71
N TRP A 46 9.23 -7.03 -12.62
CA TRP A 46 10.67 -7.13 -12.86
C TRP A 46 11.37 -8.09 -11.87
N LEU A 47 11.00 -8.05 -10.59
CA LEU A 47 11.52 -8.96 -9.55
C LEU A 47 11.09 -10.41 -9.82
N ARG A 48 9.84 -10.62 -10.24
CA ARG A 48 9.36 -11.95 -10.64
C ARG A 48 10.25 -12.53 -11.75
N ASP A 49 10.45 -11.77 -12.84
CA ASP A 49 11.24 -12.22 -13.98
C ASP A 49 12.70 -12.54 -13.56
N LYS A 50 13.26 -11.79 -12.59
CA LYS A 50 14.57 -12.07 -12.01
C LYS A 50 14.59 -13.32 -11.14
N ALA A 51 13.55 -13.53 -10.33
CA ALA A 51 13.43 -14.72 -9.50
C ALA A 51 13.32 -15.99 -10.36
N GLU A 52 12.45 -15.96 -11.38
CA GLU A 52 12.32 -17.07 -12.34
C GLU A 52 13.62 -17.38 -13.08
N ALA A 53 14.37 -16.35 -13.49
CA ALA A 53 15.69 -16.53 -14.11
C ALA A 53 16.75 -17.15 -13.17
N LEU A 54 16.54 -17.08 -11.84
CA LEU A 54 17.36 -17.72 -10.81
C LEU A 54 16.83 -19.10 -10.38
N GLY A 55 15.81 -19.64 -11.08
CA GLY A 55 15.23 -20.94 -10.81
C GLY A 55 14.19 -20.95 -9.68
N VAL A 56 13.64 -19.81 -9.32
CA VAL A 56 12.51 -19.71 -8.36
C VAL A 56 11.19 -19.90 -9.10
N ASP A 57 10.38 -20.84 -8.66
CA ASP A 57 9.03 -21.02 -9.19
C ASP A 57 8.08 -19.94 -8.67
N VAL A 58 7.37 -19.28 -9.56
CA VAL A 58 6.38 -18.25 -9.21
C VAL A 58 5.00 -18.68 -9.68
N TYR A 59 4.07 -18.84 -8.73
CA TYR A 59 2.71 -19.32 -8.98
C TYR A 59 1.67 -18.23 -8.71
N PRO A 60 1.39 -17.34 -9.67
CA PRO A 60 0.34 -16.34 -9.51
C PRO A 60 -1.04 -17.01 -9.49
N GLY A 61 -1.96 -16.46 -8.67
CA GLY A 61 -3.33 -16.98 -8.58
C GLY A 61 -3.56 -18.12 -7.59
N PHE A 62 -2.52 -18.67 -6.99
CA PHE A 62 -2.64 -19.71 -5.95
C PHE A 62 -2.83 -19.06 -4.57
N ALA A 63 -4.08 -18.94 -4.16
CA ALA A 63 -4.41 -18.43 -2.84
C ALA A 63 -4.11 -19.48 -1.77
N VAL A 64 -3.43 -19.07 -0.70
CA VAL A 64 -3.19 -19.93 0.47
C VAL A 64 -4.34 -19.81 1.46
N ALA A 65 -4.84 -20.96 1.96
CA ALA A 65 -5.97 -21.05 2.86
C ALA A 65 -5.58 -21.27 4.32
N ALA A 66 -4.50 -22.00 4.59
CA ALA A 66 -4.10 -22.36 5.94
C ALA A 66 -2.58 -22.48 6.12
N VAL A 67 -2.11 -22.22 7.33
CA VAL A 67 -0.77 -22.56 7.77
C VAL A 67 -0.76 -24.00 8.27
N ARG A 68 0.24 -24.78 7.87
CA ARG A 68 0.43 -26.15 8.34
C ARG A 68 1.46 -26.18 9.46
N TYR A 69 1.13 -26.88 10.53
CA TYR A 69 2.00 -27.03 11.69
C TYR A 69 2.47 -28.47 11.86
N ALA A 70 3.62 -28.66 12.49
CA ALA A 70 4.08 -29.94 12.96
C ALA A 70 3.18 -30.46 14.10
N LYS A 71 3.49 -31.66 14.63
CA LYS A 71 2.72 -32.28 15.75
C LYS A 71 2.75 -31.46 17.03
N ASP A 72 3.76 -30.61 17.21
CA ASP A 72 3.87 -29.69 18.36
C ASP A 72 2.83 -28.54 18.31
N GLY A 73 2.20 -28.33 17.15
CA GLY A 73 1.22 -27.27 16.93
C GLY A 73 1.81 -25.87 16.81
N GLU A 74 3.12 -25.69 16.86
CA GLU A 74 3.83 -24.42 16.87
C GLU A 74 4.77 -24.26 15.66
N THR A 75 5.54 -25.30 15.33
CA THR A 75 6.48 -25.29 14.20
C THR A 75 5.74 -25.25 12.87
N VAL A 76 5.95 -24.21 12.08
CA VAL A 76 5.41 -24.10 10.72
C VAL A 76 6.18 -25.05 9.79
N ILE A 77 5.46 -25.89 9.06
CA ILE A 77 6.03 -26.87 8.10
C ILE A 77 5.59 -26.58 6.65
N GLY A 78 4.93 -25.46 6.42
CA GLY A 78 4.43 -25.08 5.10
C GLY A 78 3.00 -24.53 5.13
N VAL A 79 2.33 -24.59 4.01
CA VAL A 79 0.99 -24.02 3.82
C VAL A 79 0.09 -24.99 3.04
N GLN A 80 -1.21 -24.74 3.10
CA GLN A 80 -2.22 -25.39 2.26
C GLN A 80 -2.85 -24.35 1.34
N THR A 81 -2.91 -24.63 0.05
CA THR A 81 -3.60 -23.77 -0.91
C THR A 81 -5.12 -23.92 -0.77
N ARG A 82 -5.87 -22.94 -1.27
CA ARG A 82 -7.33 -22.99 -1.31
C ARG A 82 -7.79 -23.96 -2.39
N ASP A 83 -8.92 -24.62 -2.15
CA ASP A 83 -9.65 -25.32 -3.19
C ASP A 83 -10.02 -24.37 -4.33
N ALA A 84 -9.87 -24.79 -5.57
CA ALA A 84 -10.29 -24.07 -6.77
C ALA A 84 -11.64 -24.61 -7.29
N GLY A 85 -12.30 -23.86 -8.18
CA GLY A 85 -13.55 -24.29 -8.79
C GLY A 85 -14.74 -24.42 -7.84
N ILE A 86 -14.82 -23.58 -6.81
CA ILE A 86 -15.99 -23.46 -5.92
C ILE A 86 -16.80 -22.21 -6.31
N ASN A 87 -18.13 -22.33 -6.36
CA ASN A 87 -19.02 -21.19 -6.63
C ASN A 87 -19.28 -20.35 -5.36
N ALA A 88 -20.02 -19.25 -5.49
CA ALA A 88 -20.36 -18.35 -4.37
C ALA A 88 -21.21 -19.04 -3.28
N ALA A 89 -21.94 -20.12 -3.60
CA ALA A 89 -22.73 -20.90 -2.64
C ALA A 89 -21.89 -21.99 -1.94
N GLY A 90 -20.59 -22.13 -2.28
CA GLY A 90 -19.71 -23.16 -1.70
C GLY A 90 -19.78 -24.51 -2.40
N GLU A 91 -20.44 -24.61 -3.55
CA GLU A 91 -20.61 -25.88 -4.29
C GLU A 91 -19.47 -26.08 -5.29
N LYS A 92 -19.09 -27.33 -5.50
CA LYS A 92 -18.04 -27.71 -6.45
C LYS A 92 -18.54 -27.59 -7.89
N LYS A 93 -17.79 -26.87 -8.72
CA LYS A 93 -17.99 -26.81 -10.17
C LYS A 93 -17.33 -27.99 -10.86
N SER A 94 -17.56 -28.16 -12.17
CA SER A 94 -16.85 -29.15 -12.99
C SER A 94 -15.32 -28.94 -13.03
N THR A 95 -14.88 -27.73 -12.72
CA THR A 95 -13.46 -27.34 -12.62
C THR A 95 -12.92 -27.39 -11.19
N PHE A 96 -13.55 -28.16 -10.31
CA PHE A 96 -13.09 -28.30 -8.93
C PHE A 96 -11.73 -28.99 -8.86
N GLU A 97 -10.81 -28.37 -8.14
CA GLU A 97 -9.51 -28.94 -7.79
C GLU A 97 -9.28 -28.73 -6.28
N PRO A 98 -8.94 -29.79 -5.53
CA PRO A 98 -8.65 -29.64 -4.11
C PRO A 98 -7.35 -28.88 -3.89
N GLY A 99 -7.30 -28.14 -2.79
CA GLY A 99 -6.09 -27.43 -2.36
C GLY A 99 -4.96 -28.41 -2.06
N MET A 100 -3.74 -27.98 -2.38
CA MET A 100 -2.52 -28.77 -2.22
C MET A 100 -1.79 -28.38 -0.94
N ASN A 101 -1.08 -29.34 -0.36
CA ASN A 101 -0.11 -29.09 0.71
C ASN A 101 1.26 -28.75 0.11
N VAL A 102 1.76 -27.57 0.41
CA VAL A 102 3.13 -27.14 0.07
C VAL A 102 3.96 -27.16 1.34
N SER A 103 5.02 -27.96 1.35
CA SER A 103 5.92 -28.10 2.51
C SER A 103 7.26 -27.41 2.23
N ALA A 104 7.78 -26.73 3.24
CA ALA A 104 9.08 -26.07 3.18
C ALA A 104 9.74 -26.05 4.56
N PRO A 105 11.09 -26.07 4.63
CA PRO A 105 11.81 -25.91 5.91
C PRO A 105 11.58 -24.53 6.53
N VAL A 106 11.37 -23.49 5.70
CA VAL A 106 11.05 -22.14 6.14
C VAL A 106 9.95 -21.57 5.24
N THR A 107 8.96 -20.92 5.83
CA THR A 107 7.86 -20.25 5.14
C THR A 107 7.89 -18.75 5.42
N VAL A 108 8.00 -17.91 4.38
CA VAL A 108 7.96 -16.45 4.52
C VAL A 108 6.56 -15.93 4.24
N PHE A 109 5.93 -15.27 5.21
CA PHE A 109 4.61 -14.65 5.07
C PHE A 109 4.75 -13.17 4.72
N ALA A 110 4.62 -12.84 3.44
CA ALA A 110 4.72 -11.47 2.92
C ALA A 110 3.36 -10.92 2.48
N GLU A 111 2.33 -11.07 3.31
CA GLU A 111 0.93 -10.79 2.98
C GLU A 111 0.51 -9.31 3.09
N GLY A 112 1.44 -8.42 3.42
CA GLY A 112 1.17 -6.98 3.61
C GLY A 112 0.67 -6.64 5.01
N THR A 113 -0.06 -5.55 5.16
CA THR A 113 -0.35 -4.84 6.42
C THR A 113 -0.86 -5.72 7.56
N ARG A 114 -1.82 -6.61 7.30
CA ARG A 114 -2.36 -7.53 8.33
C ARG A 114 -2.23 -8.99 7.94
N GLY A 115 -2.22 -9.27 6.67
CA GLY A 115 -2.28 -10.62 6.11
C GLY A 115 -3.59 -11.36 6.41
N SER A 116 -3.84 -12.42 5.71
CA SER A 116 -4.93 -13.33 6.02
C SER A 116 -4.49 -14.41 7.01
N LEU A 117 -3.35 -15.03 6.76
CA LEU A 117 -2.77 -16.08 7.60
C LEU A 117 -1.93 -15.50 8.74
N THR A 118 -1.14 -14.45 8.44
CA THR A 118 -0.24 -13.80 9.40
C THR A 118 -0.96 -13.34 10.67
N LYS A 119 -2.18 -12.76 10.55
CA LYS A 119 -2.97 -12.37 11.73
C LYS A 119 -3.39 -13.56 12.60
N GLY A 120 -3.60 -14.74 11.98
CA GLY A 120 -3.87 -15.99 12.69
C GLY A 120 -2.63 -16.53 13.38
N LEU A 121 -1.48 -16.47 12.70
CA LEU A 121 -0.17 -16.88 13.20
C LEU A 121 0.24 -16.03 14.41
N ILE A 122 0.12 -14.69 14.31
CA ILE A 122 0.41 -13.75 15.39
C ILE A 122 -0.40 -14.12 16.65
N ARG A 123 -1.71 -14.32 16.49
CA ARG A 123 -2.61 -14.67 17.61
C ARG A 123 -2.29 -16.05 18.20
N LYS A 124 -2.03 -17.04 17.34
CA LYS A 124 -1.77 -18.41 17.77
C LYS A 124 -0.48 -18.54 18.57
N LEU A 125 0.54 -17.78 18.19
CA LEU A 125 1.90 -17.88 18.77
C LEU A 125 2.25 -16.65 19.65
N ASP A 126 1.26 -15.81 20.01
CA ASP A 126 1.43 -14.63 20.85
C ASP A 126 2.59 -13.72 20.37
N LEU A 127 2.76 -13.55 19.06
CA LEU A 127 3.90 -12.83 18.49
C LEU A 127 3.90 -11.32 18.78
N ASP A 128 2.77 -10.76 19.15
CA ASP A 128 2.59 -9.36 19.56
C ASP A 128 2.62 -9.15 21.09
N LYS A 129 2.88 -10.20 21.85
CA LYS A 129 3.01 -10.12 23.32
C LYS A 129 4.08 -9.11 23.74
N GLY A 130 3.68 -8.14 24.57
CA GLY A 130 4.56 -7.08 25.07
C GLY A 130 4.89 -5.99 24.02
N LYS A 131 4.25 -6.00 22.87
CA LYS A 131 4.38 -4.94 21.85
C LYS A 131 3.42 -3.79 22.13
N LYS A 132 3.73 -2.60 21.58
CA LYS A 132 2.79 -1.47 21.57
C LYS A 132 1.64 -1.77 20.62
N HIS A 133 0.51 -1.11 20.86
CA HIS A 133 -0.63 -1.21 19.97
C HIS A 133 -0.28 -0.70 18.56
N GLN A 134 -0.66 -1.46 17.52
CA GLN A 134 -0.46 -1.05 16.14
C GLN A 134 -1.47 0.01 15.74
N LEU A 135 -1.01 1.08 15.15
CA LEU A 135 -1.83 2.10 14.50
C LEU A 135 -1.92 1.79 13.00
N TYR A 136 -3.04 2.13 12.42
CA TYR A 136 -3.27 1.94 10.98
C TYR A 136 -3.68 3.25 10.32
N GLU A 137 -3.29 3.39 9.08
CA GLU A 137 -3.69 4.47 8.20
C GLU A 137 -4.35 3.88 6.96
N THR A 138 -5.27 4.61 6.34
CA THR A 138 -5.85 4.23 5.05
C THR A 138 -5.45 5.26 4.01
N GLY A 139 -4.80 4.79 2.95
CA GLY A 139 -4.49 5.58 1.77
C GLY A 139 -5.45 5.25 0.63
N VAL A 140 -6.10 6.28 0.08
CA VAL A 140 -6.85 6.22 -1.18
C VAL A 140 -5.98 6.81 -2.27
N LYS A 141 -5.88 6.14 -3.42
CA LYS A 141 -4.95 6.51 -4.48
C LYS A 141 -5.60 6.42 -5.86
N GLU A 142 -5.24 7.36 -6.72
CA GLU A 142 -5.55 7.35 -8.15
C GLU A 142 -4.30 7.59 -9.00
N ILE A 143 -4.30 7.03 -10.20
CA ILE A 143 -3.37 7.40 -11.27
C ILE A 143 -4.17 8.17 -12.31
N TRP A 144 -3.72 9.36 -12.61
CA TRP A 144 -4.31 10.25 -13.60
C TRP A 144 -3.43 10.33 -14.83
N GLU A 145 -4.03 10.29 -15.99
CA GLU A 145 -3.45 10.72 -17.26
C GLU A 145 -3.84 12.18 -17.46
N VAL A 146 -2.86 13.05 -17.60
CA VAL A 146 -3.04 14.51 -17.65
C VAL A 146 -2.51 15.08 -18.97
N PRO A 147 -2.90 16.31 -19.35
CA PRO A 147 -2.30 17.00 -20.49
C PRO A 147 -0.78 17.03 -20.40
N GLU A 148 -0.12 17.03 -21.57
CA GLU A 148 1.33 16.91 -21.69
C GLU A 148 2.07 18.01 -20.92
N GLU A 149 1.55 19.22 -20.90
CA GLU A 149 2.13 20.36 -20.20
C GLU A 149 2.19 20.09 -18.68
N ILE A 150 1.10 19.59 -18.10
CA ILE A 150 1.04 19.23 -16.67
C ILE A 150 1.96 18.03 -16.39
N GLY A 151 1.95 17.02 -17.25
CA GLY A 151 2.80 15.85 -17.11
C GLY A 151 4.29 16.21 -17.11
N LYS A 152 4.73 17.08 -18.03
CA LYS A 152 6.10 17.59 -18.09
C LYS A 152 6.46 18.46 -16.90
N GLU A 153 5.54 19.32 -16.43
CA GLU A 153 5.74 20.16 -15.25
C GLU A 153 6.01 19.31 -14.01
N PHE A 154 5.29 18.20 -13.84
CA PHE A 154 5.37 17.36 -12.62
C PHE A 154 6.39 16.22 -12.71
N LEU A 155 6.96 15.90 -13.86
CA LEU A 155 7.91 14.81 -13.99
C LEU A 155 9.11 15.01 -13.03
N GLY A 156 9.37 14.02 -12.17
CA GLY A 156 10.40 14.09 -11.14
C GLY A 156 10.10 15.03 -9.97
N LYS A 157 8.84 15.46 -9.80
CA LYS A 157 8.43 16.27 -8.67
C LYS A 157 7.53 15.50 -7.70
N VAL A 158 7.68 15.84 -6.42
CA VAL A 158 6.91 15.28 -5.31
C VAL A 158 6.31 16.43 -4.51
N LYS A 159 4.99 16.49 -4.47
CA LYS A 159 4.22 17.44 -3.66
C LYS A 159 3.49 16.70 -2.56
N HIS A 160 3.70 17.10 -1.32
CA HIS A 160 2.87 16.70 -0.18
C HIS A 160 1.97 17.84 0.26
N THR A 161 0.82 17.48 0.84
CA THR A 161 -0.09 18.47 1.41
C THR A 161 -0.55 18.05 2.78
N MET A 162 -0.81 19.02 3.64
CA MET A 162 -1.42 18.86 4.96
C MET A 162 -2.50 19.93 5.18
N GLY A 163 -3.35 19.75 6.19
CA GLY A 163 -4.42 20.70 6.52
C GLY A 163 -5.75 20.30 5.90
N ALA A 164 -6.40 21.21 5.17
CA ALA A 164 -7.71 20.91 4.58
C ALA A 164 -7.65 19.73 3.58
N PRO A 165 -8.73 18.90 3.49
CA PRO A 165 -10.00 18.98 4.24
C PRO A 165 -9.95 18.37 5.64
N LEU A 166 -8.95 17.54 5.98
CA LEU A 166 -8.86 16.86 7.28
C LEU A 166 -8.72 17.83 8.45
N GLY A 167 -7.95 18.91 8.26
CA GLY A 167 -7.69 19.90 9.29
C GLY A 167 -6.92 19.32 10.48
N ASN A 168 -7.45 19.55 11.69
CA ASN A 168 -6.88 19.04 12.94
C ASN A 168 -7.62 17.79 13.46
N ASN A 169 -8.46 17.17 12.63
CA ASN A 169 -9.31 16.03 13.04
C ASN A 169 -8.56 14.69 13.08
N GLY A 170 -7.32 14.64 12.63
CA GLY A 170 -6.51 13.44 12.63
C GLY A 170 -5.17 13.64 11.94
N TYR A 171 -4.37 12.60 11.93
CA TYR A 171 -3.13 12.53 11.16
C TYR A 171 -3.44 12.18 9.70
N GLY A 172 -2.80 12.85 8.75
CA GLY A 172 -2.98 12.56 7.34
C GLY A 172 -2.64 13.71 6.41
N GLY A 173 -2.89 13.50 5.12
CA GLY A 173 -2.62 14.47 4.08
C GLY A 173 -2.58 13.84 2.70
N GLY A 174 -2.36 14.66 1.67
CA GLY A 174 -2.32 14.23 0.29
C GLY A 174 -0.93 14.28 -0.33
N TRP A 175 -0.79 13.60 -1.47
CA TRP A 175 0.42 13.65 -2.31
C TRP A 175 0.09 13.73 -3.79
N ILE A 176 1.02 14.29 -4.55
CA ILE A 176 1.07 14.24 -6.02
C ILE A 176 2.50 13.88 -6.41
N TYR A 177 2.68 12.82 -7.20
CA TYR A 177 3.97 12.41 -7.77
C TYR A 177 3.87 12.40 -9.28
N GLY A 178 4.81 13.07 -9.97
CA GLY A 178 4.94 12.99 -11.40
C GLY A 178 5.53 11.66 -11.87
N LEU A 179 4.82 10.97 -12.73
CA LEU A 179 5.23 9.71 -13.35
C LEU A 179 5.55 9.95 -14.83
N SER A 180 6.23 8.97 -15.44
CA SER A 180 6.42 8.95 -16.90
C SER A 180 5.08 8.90 -17.67
N ASN A 181 5.11 9.25 -18.96
CA ASN A 181 3.96 9.20 -19.86
C ASN A 181 2.77 10.08 -19.43
N ASN A 182 3.06 11.31 -19.01
CA ASN A 182 2.07 12.32 -18.61
C ASN A 182 1.08 11.79 -17.56
N ARG A 183 1.59 11.10 -16.55
CA ARG A 183 0.79 10.56 -15.47
C ARG A 183 1.15 11.17 -14.14
N LEU A 184 0.13 11.33 -13.30
CA LEU A 184 0.29 11.68 -11.90
C LEU A 184 -0.22 10.56 -11.00
N SER A 185 0.55 10.23 -9.98
CA SER A 185 0.09 9.44 -8.85
C SER A 185 -0.38 10.39 -7.78
N ILE A 186 -1.65 10.38 -7.47
CA ILE A 186 -2.23 11.20 -6.42
C ILE A 186 -2.89 10.34 -5.36
N GLY A 187 -2.98 10.84 -4.14
CA GLY A 187 -3.70 10.14 -3.10
C GLY A 187 -3.81 10.93 -1.82
N TYR A 188 -4.54 10.36 -0.87
CA TYR A 188 -4.81 10.92 0.43
C TYR A 188 -4.73 9.84 1.51
N VAL A 189 -4.01 10.10 2.59
CA VAL A 189 -3.84 9.18 3.72
C VAL A 189 -4.52 9.75 4.94
N ILE A 190 -5.15 8.88 5.72
CA ILE A 190 -5.81 9.24 6.98
C ILE A 190 -5.48 8.18 8.03
N GLY A 191 -5.02 8.63 9.20
CA GLY A 191 -4.89 7.78 10.37
C GLY A 191 -6.26 7.29 10.85
N LEU A 192 -6.35 6.00 11.15
CA LEU A 192 -7.62 5.37 11.57
C LEU A 192 -7.89 5.50 13.09
N ASP A 193 -7.01 6.18 13.80
CA ASP A 193 -7.17 6.54 15.23
C ASP A 193 -7.92 7.87 15.46
N HIS A 194 -8.50 8.44 14.39
CA HIS A 194 -9.30 9.67 14.49
C HIS A 194 -10.55 9.49 15.37
N LYS A 195 -10.94 10.57 16.03
CA LYS A 195 -12.08 10.57 16.99
C LYS A 195 -13.46 10.64 16.32
N ASN A 196 -13.51 11.02 15.05
CA ASN A 196 -14.78 11.15 14.33
C ASN A 196 -15.14 9.85 13.60
N PRO A 197 -16.11 9.04 14.08
CA PRO A 197 -16.45 7.75 13.46
C PRO A 197 -17.14 7.87 12.10
N THR A 198 -17.57 9.06 11.70
CA THR A 198 -18.24 9.32 10.41
C THR A 198 -17.27 9.81 9.34
N LEU A 199 -15.98 9.89 9.64
CA LEU A 199 -14.97 10.36 8.72
C LEU A 199 -14.75 9.31 7.61
N ASP A 200 -15.02 9.70 6.36
CA ASP A 200 -14.87 8.86 5.18
C ASP A 200 -13.58 9.25 4.41
N PRO A 201 -12.58 8.37 4.34
CA PRO A 201 -11.35 8.62 3.60
C PRO A 201 -11.55 8.95 2.12
N HIS A 202 -12.53 8.31 1.46
CA HIS A 202 -12.80 8.57 0.06
C HIS A 202 -13.47 9.94 -0.14
N ALA A 203 -14.42 10.30 0.71
CA ALA A 203 -15.06 11.63 0.65
C ALA A 203 -14.02 12.76 0.84
N LEU A 204 -13.12 12.61 1.82
CA LEU A 204 -12.03 13.57 2.03
C LEU A 204 -11.07 13.64 0.82
N PHE A 205 -10.79 12.52 0.18
CA PHE A 205 -9.96 12.51 -1.03
C PHE A 205 -10.65 13.22 -2.20
N VAL A 206 -11.97 13.04 -2.37
CA VAL A 206 -12.76 13.77 -3.38
C VAL A 206 -12.74 15.27 -3.11
N GLU A 207 -12.98 15.68 -1.86
CA GLU A 207 -12.93 17.08 -1.45
C GLU A 207 -11.52 17.68 -1.68
N TRP A 208 -10.46 16.96 -1.29
CA TRP A 208 -9.07 17.38 -1.52
C TRP A 208 -8.77 17.61 -3.00
N LYS A 209 -9.27 16.76 -3.90
CA LYS A 209 -9.09 16.94 -5.36
C LYS A 209 -9.76 18.22 -5.88
N GLN A 210 -10.85 18.66 -5.24
CA GLN A 210 -11.57 19.89 -5.62
C GLN A 210 -10.88 21.16 -5.12
N HIS A 211 -9.93 21.04 -4.18
CA HIS A 211 -9.19 22.21 -3.68
C HIS A 211 -8.42 22.89 -4.84
N PRO A 212 -8.47 24.24 -4.97
CA PRO A 212 -7.87 24.95 -6.12
C PRO A 212 -6.39 24.64 -6.35
N ALA A 213 -5.61 24.48 -5.27
CA ALA A 213 -4.19 24.13 -5.33
C ALA A 213 -3.92 22.72 -5.86
N ILE A 214 -4.94 21.86 -5.96
CA ILE A 214 -4.87 20.49 -6.45
C ILE A 214 -5.57 20.38 -7.80
N ALA A 215 -6.80 20.87 -7.91
CA ALA A 215 -7.65 20.78 -9.10
C ALA A 215 -6.96 21.28 -10.38
N LYS A 216 -6.15 22.34 -10.27
CA LYS A 216 -5.37 22.88 -11.41
C LYS A 216 -4.43 21.85 -12.04
N HIS A 217 -3.88 20.90 -11.26
CA HIS A 217 -2.98 19.86 -11.74
C HIS A 217 -3.73 18.66 -12.35
N LEU A 218 -5.04 18.59 -12.17
CA LEU A 218 -5.91 17.54 -12.69
C LEU A 218 -6.77 18.00 -13.85
N ALA A 219 -6.73 19.30 -14.18
CA ALA A 219 -7.55 19.90 -15.23
C ALA A 219 -7.30 19.23 -16.60
N GLY A 220 -8.37 18.83 -17.28
CA GLY A 220 -8.29 18.11 -18.57
C GLY A 220 -7.80 16.66 -18.47
N GLY A 221 -7.51 16.18 -17.27
CA GLY A 221 -7.06 14.80 -17.03
C GLY A 221 -8.21 13.82 -16.81
N LYS A 222 -7.87 12.54 -16.80
CA LYS A 222 -8.79 11.42 -16.50
C LYS A 222 -8.14 10.39 -15.58
N VAL A 223 -8.94 9.77 -14.71
CA VAL A 223 -8.50 8.64 -13.89
C VAL A 223 -8.31 7.40 -14.76
N VAL A 224 -7.14 6.78 -14.67
CA VAL A 224 -6.84 5.52 -15.38
C VAL A 224 -6.72 4.33 -14.44
N ARG A 225 -6.43 4.54 -13.17
CA ARG A 225 -6.41 3.51 -12.11
C ARG A 225 -6.76 4.12 -10.77
N TYR A 226 -7.34 3.31 -9.89
CA TYR A 226 -7.63 3.70 -8.51
C TYR A 226 -7.52 2.50 -7.57
N GLY A 227 -7.41 2.78 -6.29
CA GLY A 227 -7.40 1.78 -5.23
C GLY A 227 -7.21 2.39 -3.85
N ALA A 228 -7.41 1.56 -2.85
CA ALA A 228 -7.14 1.92 -1.47
C ALA A 228 -6.35 0.81 -0.77
N LYS A 229 -5.53 1.18 0.20
CA LYS A 229 -4.75 0.25 0.99
C LYS A 229 -4.55 0.78 2.40
N THR A 230 -4.69 -0.11 3.38
CA THR A 230 -4.30 0.17 4.76
C THR A 230 -2.79 0.04 4.92
N ILE A 231 -2.20 0.88 5.75
CA ILE A 231 -0.77 0.97 6.04
C ILE A 231 -0.57 0.87 7.56
N PRO A 232 0.43 0.13 8.07
CA PRO A 232 0.76 0.13 9.49
C PRO A 232 1.60 1.37 9.83
N GLY A 233 1.14 2.18 10.78
CA GLY A 233 1.77 3.44 11.21
C GLY A 233 2.36 3.42 12.63
N GLY A 234 2.23 2.31 13.39
CA GLY A 234 2.63 2.24 14.80
C GLY A 234 4.14 2.16 15.05
N GLY A 235 4.95 2.05 14.01
CA GLY A 235 6.41 2.03 14.09
C GLY A 235 6.98 0.72 14.67
N TYR A 236 8.29 0.71 14.90
CA TYR A 236 9.06 -0.47 15.30
C TYR A 236 8.50 -1.20 16.54
N TRP A 237 8.07 -0.45 17.55
CA TRP A 237 7.61 -1.02 18.82
C TRP A 237 6.23 -1.70 18.73
N ALA A 238 5.50 -1.47 17.64
CA ALA A 238 4.21 -2.11 17.36
C ALA A 238 4.34 -3.33 16.42
N LEU A 239 5.55 -3.62 15.92
CA LEU A 239 5.78 -4.78 15.07
C LEU A 239 5.75 -6.06 15.92
N PRO A 240 4.98 -7.09 15.52
CA PRO A 240 5.05 -8.40 16.15
C PRO A 240 6.44 -9.01 15.95
N LYS A 241 6.76 -10.05 16.72
CA LYS A 241 7.92 -10.90 16.43
C LYS A 241 7.73 -11.53 15.05
N PHE A 242 8.68 -11.36 14.15
CA PHE A 242 8.55 -11.70 12.74
C PHE A 242 9.33 -12.96 12.32
N TYR A 243 9.70 -13.78 13.27
CA TYR A 243 10.30 -15.10 13.04
C TYR A 243 9.94 -16.08 14.18
N GLY A 244 9.96 -17.36 13.86
CA GLY A 244 9.73 -18.46 14.78
C GLY A 244 10.21 -19.78 14.20
N ALA A 245 9.77 -20.90 14.77
CA ALA A 245 10.12 -22.21 14.25
C ALA A 245 9.46 -22.44 12.88
N GLY A 246 10.26 -22.49 11.81
CA GLY A 246 9.83 -22.72 10.44
C GLY A 246 9.23 -21.49 9.71
N PHE A 247 9.34 -20.28 10.24
CA PHE A 247 8.90 -19.07 9.55
C PHE A 247 9.73 -17.85 9.91
#